data_9de612d493463ac16129f6d9bb18d726
#
_entry.id   9de612d493463ac16129f6d9bb18d726
#
_cell.length_a   1.000
_cell.length_b   1.000
_cell.length_c   1.000
_cell.angle_alpha   90.00
_cell.angle_beta   90.00
_cell.angle_gamma   90.00
#
_symmetry.space_group_name_H-M   'P 1'
#
loop_
_entity.id
_entity.type
_entity.pdbx_description
1 polymer ?
#
loop_
_entity_poly.entity_id
_entity_poly.type
_entity_poly.pdbx_seq_one_letter_code
_entity_poly.pdbx_strand_id
1 'polypeptide(L)'
;MMKTPTSSTLRPLLLAAVLAGSVLPLSGCFPLAAGGALMTGLVSADRRSAGAQLEDQNIEIKANNQLRLNMGDRAHINITSYNRQVLITGEVPSAQDQALAGQLVKSVDNVATVLNELAVMGNTTLTERSNDVITAGRIKAAIFDAQDLTGSAFKITIERGVVYLLGRVTPREAKRVTEVITAVPGVRKVVRALEVITEEELARIAPPTDPKKTKP
;
A
#
# COMPACT_ATOMS: atom_id res chain seq x y z
N MET A 1 -56.85 32.47 37.86
CA MET A 1 -56.91 32.07 36.46
C MET A 1 -55.49 32.11 35.87
N MET A 2 -54.77 31.01 36.03
CA MET A 2 -53.37 30.91 35.53
C MET A 2 -53.40 30.36 34.12
N LYS A 3 -52.88 31.12 33.12
CA LYS A 3 -52.70 30.69 31.74
C LYS A 3 -51.38 29.90 31.63
N THR A 4 -51.47 28.65 31.27
CA THR A 4 -50.31 27.80 30.88
C THR A 4 -49.72 28.24 29.53
N PRO A 5 -48.42 28.40 29.40
CA PRO A 5 -47.84 28.74 28.12
C PRO A 5 -47.81 27.49 27.19
N THR A 6 -48.28 27.69 25.97
CA THR A 6 -48.42 26.69 24.92
C THR A 6 -47.06 26.20 24.39
N SER A 7 -46.95 24.89 24.25
CA SER A 7 -45.78 24.06 23.87
C SER A 7 -45.32 24.18 22.39
N SER A 8 -45.68 25.27 21.71
CA SER A 8 -45.41 25.43 20.25
C SER A 8 -44.05 26.05 19.91
N THR A 9 -43.36 26.67 20.87
CA THR A 9 -42.06 27.34 20.62
C THR A 9 -40.83 26.47 20.88
N LEU A 10 -41.00 25.31 21.55
CA LEU A 10 -39.88 24.38 21.80
C LEU A 10 -39.50 23.51 20.61
N ARG A 11 -40.43 23.26 19.67
CA ARG A 11 -40.16 22.42 18.48
C ARG A 11 -39.18 23.03 17.47
N PRO A 12 -39.23 24.34 17.12
CA PRO A 12 -38.25 24.91 16.23
C PRO A 12 -36.84 25.04 16.82
N LEU A 13 -36.76 25.23 18.16
CA LEU A 13 -35.46 25.30 18.87
C LEU A 13 -34.73 23.95 18.92
N LEU A 14 -35.46 22.85 19.09
CA LEU A 14 -34.91 21.50 19.05
C LEU A 14 -34.47 21.11 17.65
N LEU A 15 -35.21 21.49 16.60
CA LEU A 15 -34.80 21.27 15.20
C LEU A 15 -33.56 22.08 14.82
N ALA A 16 -33.45 23.33 15.26
CA ALA A 16 -32.25 24.16 15.03
C ALA A 16 -31.01 23.62 15.76
N ALA A 17 -31.14 23.05 16.93
CA ALA A 17 -30.06 22.44 17.70
C ALA A 17 -29.54 21.13 17.03
N VAL A 18 -30.43 20.33 16.43
CA VAL A 18 -30.06 19.12 15.68
C VAL A 18 -29.35 19.44 14.36
N LEU A 19 -29.78 20.50 13.64
CA LEU A 19 -29.09 20.93 12.42
C LEU A 19 -27.73 21.57 12.71
N ALA A 20 -27.53 22.27 13.82
CA ALA A 20 -26.26 22.85 14.21
C ALA A 20 -25.22 21.78 14.65
N GLY A 21 -25.67 20.64 15.21
CA GLY A 21 -24.82 19.53 15.60
C GLY A 21 -24.26 18.68 14.46
N SER A 22 -24.86 18.74 13.25
CA SER A 22 -24.46 17.92 12.09
C SER A 22 -23.35 18.53 11.22
N VAL A 23 -22.93 19.76 11.49
CA VAL A 23 -21.87 20.46 10.69
C VAL A 23 -20.48 20.32 11.31
N LEU A 24 -20.34 19.76 12.50
CA LEU A 24 -19.06 19.64 13.22
C LEU A 24 -18.12 18.49 12.83
N PRO A 25 -18.46 17.43 12.08
CA PRO A 25 -17.50 16.40 11.73
C PRO A 25 -16.72 16.62 10.44
N LEU A 26 -16.94 17.70 9.67
CA LEU A 26 -16.19 17.93 8.43
C LEU A 26 -14.88 18.72 8.59
N SER A 27 -14.51 19.12 9.79
CA SER A 27 -13.24 19.82 10.06
C SER A 27 -12.05 18.87 10.30
N GLY A 28 -12.15 17.60 9.91
CA GLY A 28 -11.09 16.58 10.07
C GLY A 28 -9.85 16.79 9.21
N CYS A 29 -9.75 17.87 8.43
CA CYS A 29 -8.59 18.15 7.58
C CYS A 29 -7.59 19.17 8.16
N PHE A 30 -7.68 19.51 9.46
CA PHE A 30 -6.76 20.47 10.06
C PHE A 30 -6.13 20.00 11.36
N PRO A 31 -5.09 19.13 11.27
CA PRO A 31 -4.01 19.19 12.23
C PRO A 31 -2.64 19.21 11.55
N LEU A 32 -2.47 19.93 10.42
CA LEU A 32 -1.16 19.96 9.74
C LEU A 32 -0.19 21.00 10.30
N ALA A 33 -0.65 21.90 11.18
CA ALA A 33 0.20 22.97 11.70
C ALA A 33 0.77 22.75 13.12
N ALA A 34 0.22 21.81 13.91
CA ALA A 34 0.69 21.58 15.28
C ALA A 34 1.38 20.22 15.50
N GLY A 35 1.36 19.33 14.49
CA GLY A 35 1.85 17.95 14.59
C GLY A 35 3.13 17.66 13.80
N GLY A 36 3.81 18.64 13.25
CA GLY A 36 4.99 18.44 12.39
C GLY A 36 6.14 17.64 13.01
N ALA A 37 6.22 17.58 14.33
CA ALA A 37 7.26 16.82 15.03
C ALA A 37 6.92 15.35 15.29
N LEU A 38 5.63 14.96 15.26
CA LEU A 38 5.22 13.55 15.49
C LEU A 38 5.09 12.74 14.19
N MET A 39 4.90 13.43 13.05
CA MET A 39 4.81 12.76 11.74
C MET A 39 6.17 12.39 11.15
N THR A 40 7.26 13.05 11.56
CA THR A 40 8.61 12.76 11.06
C THR A 40 9.09 11.36 11.46
N GLY A 41 8.62 10.81 12.57
CA GLY A 41 8.98 9.45 13.01
C GLY A 41 8.34 8.30 12.19
N LEU A 42 7.20 8.55 11.52
CA LEU A 42 6.51 7.52 10.72
C LEU A 42 6.95 7.53 9.24
N VAL A 43 7.45 8.66 8.74
CA VAL A 43 7.93 8.79 7.34
C VAL A 43 9.36 8.26 7.19
N SER A 44 10.10 8.11 8.28
CA SER A 44 11.53 7.75 8.29
C SER A 44 11.86 6.29 8.03
N ALA A 45 10.88 5.42 7.82
CA ALA A 45 11.15 3.99 7.76
C ALA A 45 11.23 3.43 6.33
N ASP A 46 10.82 4.20 5.29
CA ASP A 46 11.01 3.79 3.89
C ASP A 46 12.48 4.01 3.52
N ARG A 47 13.12 2.97 3.01
CA ARG A 47 14.54 2.97 2.64
C ARG A 47 14.82 3.67 1.32
N ARG A 48 13.77 4.14 0.62
CA ARG A 48 13.89 4.97 -0.57
C ARG A 48 13.98 6.44 -0.17
N SER A 49 14.69 7.23 -0.97
CA SER A 49 14.62 8.69 -0.85
C SER A 49 13.22 9.20 -1.19
N ALA A 50 12.85 10.38 -0.71
CA ALA A 50 11.58 11.02 -1.09
C ALA A 50 11.45 11.22 -2.60
N GLY A 51 12.55 11.51 -3.31
CA GLY A 51 12.58 11.60 -4.76
C GLY A 51 12.29 10.26 -5.44
N ALA A 52 12.83 9.15 -4.93
CA ALA A 52 12.56 7.82 -5.47
C ALA A 52 11.10 7.41 -5.24
N GLN A 53 10.51 7.77 -4.09
CA GLN A 53 9.09 7.50 -3.81
C GLN A 53 8.18 8.28 -4.75
N LEU A 54 8.48 9.56 -5.00
CA LEU A 54 7.74 10.39 -5.95
C LEU A 54 7.86 9.86 -7.38
N GLU A 55 9.07 9.44 -7.78
CA GLU A 55 9.30 8.84 -9.10
C GLU A 55 8.51 7.54 -9.27
N ASP A 56 8.50 6.67 -8.26
CA ASP A 56 7.70 5.45 -8.29
C ASP A 56 6.19 5.74 -8.44
N GLN A 57 5.67 6.77 -7.75
CA GLN A 57 4.28 7.21 -7.92
C GLN A 57 4.00 7.72 -9.34
N ASN A 58 4.91 8.50 -9.92
CA ASN A 58 4.80 9.00 -11.29
C ASN A 58 4.79 7.84 -12.30
N ILE A 59 5.65 6.85 -12.11
CA ILE A 59 5.70 5.63 -12.92
C ILE A 59 4.35 4.89 -12.83
N GLU A 60 3.81 4.68 -11.62
CA GLU A 60 2.53 4.00 -11.44
C GLU A 60 1.38 4.74 -12.16
N ILE A 61 1.33 6.07 -12.05
CA ILE A 61 0.31 6.88 -12.72
C ILE A 61 0.43 6.79 -14.25
N LYS A 62 1.64 6.97 -14.80
CA LYS A 62 1.88 6.90 -16.25
C LYS A 62 1.56 5.51 -16.79
N ALA A 63 2.03 4.45 -16.11
CA ALA A 63 1.79 3.07 -16.50
C ALA A 63 0.29 2.72 -16.49
N ASN A 64 -0.43 3.09 -15.43
CA ASN A 64 -1.88 2.87 -15.35
C ASN A 64 -2.64 3.62 -16.47
N ASN A 65 -2.23 4.84 -16.79
CA ASN A 65 -2.83 5.61 -17.89
C ASN A 65 -2.59 4.93 -19.25
N GLN A 66 -1.36 4.48 -19.52
CA GLN A 66 -1.02 3.75 -20.75
C GLN A 66 -1.83 2.46 -20.89
N LEU A 67 -1.93 1.67 -19.83
CA LEU A 67 -2.69 0.44 -19.82
C LEU A 67 -4.19 0.70 -20.05
N ARG A 68 -4.77 1.67 -19.35
CA ARG A 68 -6.18 2.02 -19.51
C ARG A 68 -6.52 2.47 -20.92
N LEU A 69 -5.66 3.30 -21.54
CA LEU A 69 -5.86 3.79 -22.90
C LEU A 69 -5.79 2.68 -23.95
N ASN A 70 -4.94 1.67 -23.75
CA ASN A 70 -4.69 0.63 -24.76
C ASN A 70 -5.49 -0.66 -24.51
N MET A 71 -5.84 -0.96 -23.24
CA MET A 71 -6.48 -2.22 -22.87
C MET A 71 -7.91 -2.03 -22.35
N GLY A 72 -8.28 -0.83 -21.88
CA GLY A 72 -9.62 -0.55 -21.34
C GLY A 72 -9.98 -1.46 -20.16
N ASP A 73 -11.27 -1.81 -20.05
CA ASP A 73 -11.82 -2.60 -18.93
C ASP A 73 -11.75 -4.13 -19.14
N ARG A 74 -11.13 -4.58 -20.25
CA ARG A 74 -11.06 -6.02 -20.57
C ARG A 74 -10.06 -6.80 -19.71
N ALA A 75 -9.23 -6.10 -18.95
CA ALA A 75 -8.20 -6.67 -18.10
C ALA A 75 -8.26 -6.06 -16.69
N HIS A 76 -7.93 -6.86 -15.70
CA HIS A 76 -7.72 -6.39 -14.34
C HIS A 76 -6.21 -6.33 -14.08
N ILE A 77 -5.63 -5.14 -14.10
CA ILE A 77 -4.18 -4.95 -13.97
C ILE A 77 -3.88 -4.01 -12.81
N ASN A 78 -2.97 -4.42 -11.95
CA ASN A 78 -2.40 -3.64 -10.87
C ASN A 78 -0.93 -3.36 -11.13
N ILE A 79 -0.51 -2.11 -10.95
CA ILE A 79 0.86 -1.66 -11.08
C ILE A 79 1.41 -1.29 -9.71
N THR A 80 2.58 -1.81 -9.41
CA THR A 80 3.33 -1.46 -8.20
C THR A 80 4.76 -1.13 -8.59
N SER A 81 5.21 0.09 -8.31
CA SER A 81 6.61 0.50 -8.52
C SER A 81 7.35 0.60 -7.19
N TYR A 82 8.58 0.13 -7.17
CA TYR A 82 9.50 0.26 -6.05
C TYR A 82 10.93 0.43 -6.57
N ASN A 83 11.53 1.56 -6.31
CA ASN A 83 12.86 1.93 -6.79
C ASN A 83 13.02 1.72 -8.31
N ARG A 84 11.99 2.15 -9.11
CA ARG A 84 11.93 2.04 -10.58
C ARG A 84 11.82 0.60 -11.12
N GLN A 85 11.69 -0.39 -10.23
CA GLN A 85 11.28 -1.75 -10.58
C GLN A 85 9.76 -1.81 -10.55
N VAL A 86 9.14 -2.18 -11.66
CA VAL A 86 7.68 -2.23 -11.81
C VAL A 86 7.22 -3.68 -11.81
N LEU A 87 6.35 -3.99 -10.89
CA LEU A 87 5.60 -5.23 -10.83
C LEU A 87 4.23 -5.02 -11.49
N ILE A 88 3.85 -5.90 -12.40
CA ILE A 88 2.53 -5.95 -13.02
C ILE A 88 1.85 -7.21 -12.53
N THR A 89 0.70 -7.07 -11.86
CA THR A 89 -0.11 -8.20 -11.37
C THR A 89 -1.56 -8.09 -11.84
N GLY A 90 -2.33 -9.17 -11.70
CA GLY A 90 -3.72 -9.23 -12.10
C GLY A 90 -3.99 -10.26 -13.20
N GLU A 91 -5.05 -10.03 -13.98
CA GLU A 91 -5.53 -10.95 -15.00
C GLU A 91 -5.72 -10.27 -16.35
N VAL A 92 -5.38 -11.00 -17.41
CA VAL A 92 -5.59 -10.62 -18.80
C VAL A 92 -6.21 -11.77 -19.60
N PRO A 93 -7.04 -11.48 -20.62
CA PRO A 93 -7.73 -12.53 -21.37
C PRO A 93 -6.82 -13.34 -22.29
N SER A 94 -5.64 -12.83 -22.67
CA SER A 94 -4.76 -13.51 -23.62
C SER A 94 -3.28 -13.28 -23.34
N ALA A 95 -2.43 -14.17 -23.90
CA ALA A 95 -0.97 -14.00 -23.84
C ALA A 95 -0.50 -12.77 -24.63
N GLN A 96 -1.23 -12.36 -25.67
CA GLN A 96 -0.97 -11.13 -26.41
C GLN A 96 -1.19 -9.90 -25.51
N ASP A 97 -2.27 -9.90 -24.72
CA ASP A 97 -2.53 -8.82 -23.76
C ASP A 97 -1.49 -8.77 -22.63
N GLN A 98 -1.02 -9.94 -22.18
CA GLN A 98 0.07 -10.03 -21.21
C GLN A 98 1.37 -9.39 -21.76
N ALA A 99 1.73 -9.75 -23.00
CA ALA A 99 2.91 -9.20 -23.66
C ALA A 99 2.78 -7.69 -23.92
N LEU A 100 1.60 -7.25 -24.39
CA LEU A 100 1.30 -5.84 -24.63
C LEU A 100 1.43 -5.02 -23.34
N ALA A 101 0.84 -5.48 -22.23
CA ALA A 101 0.96 -4.81 -20.95
C ALA A 101 2.43 -4.64 -20.52
N GLY A 102 3.23 -5.68 -20.67
CA GLY A 102 4.67 -5.61 -20.38
C GLY A 102 5.41 -4.58 -21.23
N GLN A 103 5.11 -4.51 -22.53
CA GLN A 103 5.71 -3.53 -23.45
C GLN A 103 5.30 -2.10 -23.11
N LEU A 104 4.02 -1.85 -22.86
CA LEU A 104 3.49 -0.53 -22.48
C LEU A 104 4.14 -0.01 -21.19
N VAL A 105 4.24 -0.85 -20.17
CA VAL A 105 4.88 -0.46 -18.91
C VAL A 105 6.37 -0.23 -19.08
N LYS A 106 7.06 -1.05 -19.88
CA LYS A 106 8.49 -0.88 -20.15
C LYS A 106 8.81 0.42 -20.92
N SER A 107 7.87 0.94 -21.71
CA SER A 107 8.03 2.19 -22.45
C SER A 107 7.82 3.45 -21.59
N VAL A 108 7.38 3.30 -20.34
CA VAL A 108 7.23 4.43 -19.42
C VAL A 108 8.61 4.95 -19.00
N ASP A 109 8.76 6.27 -19.02
CA ASP A 109 10.00 6.92 -18.63
C ASP A 109 10.45 6.48 -17.23
N ASN A 110 11.76 6.33 -17.05
CA ASN A 110 12.42 5.99 -15.78
C ASN A 110 12.12 4.57 -15.24
N VAL A 111 11.37 3.73 -15.94
CA VAL A 111 11.25 2.30 -15.61
C VAL A 111 12.58 1.59 -15.86
N ALA A 112 13.17 1.01 -14.80
CA ALA A 112 14.41 0.26 -14.90
C ALA A 112 14.16 -1.20 -15.28
N THR A 113 13.26 -1.87 -14.57
CA THR A 113 12.89 -3.28 -14.77
C THR A 113 11.39 -3.48 -14.68
N VAL A 114 10.88 -4.47 -15.41
CA VAL A 114 9.48 -4.88 -15.36
C VAL A 114 9.42 -6.36 -14.98
N LEU A 115 8.70 -6.68 -13.93
CA LEU A 115 8.30 -8.03 -13.57
C LEU A 115 6.82 -8.20 -13.93
N ASN A 116 6.57 -8.92 -15.02
CA ASN A 116 5.22 -9.15 -15.54
C ASN A 116 4.68 -10.50 -15.02
N GLU A 117 3.88 -10.42 -13.98
CA GLU A 117 3.25 -11.55 -13.28
C GLU A 117 1.73 -11.62 -13.55
N LEU A 118 1.28 -11.06 -14.68
CA LEU A 118 -0.11 -11.19 -15.12
C LEU A 118 -0.45 -12.65 -15.41
N ALA A 119 -1.62 -13.08 -14.94
CA ALA A 119 -2.15 -14.38 -15.30
C ALA A 119 -3.06 -14.29 -16.53
N VAL A 120 -2.90 -15.23 -17.46
CA VAL A 120 -3.82 -15.37 -18.61
C VAL A 120 -5.02 -16.16 -18.17
N MET A 121 -6.07 -15.45 -17.77
CA MET A 121 -7.34 -16.03 -17.28
C MET A 121 -8.43 -14.96 -17.19
N GLY A 122 -9.67 -15.38 -16.91
CA GLY A 122 -10.75 -14.43 -16.58
C GLY A 122 -10.48 -13.69 -15.25
N ASN A 123 -11.12 -12.53 -15.09
CA ASN A 123 -10.96 -11.71 -13.90
C ASN A 123 -11.32 -12.47 -12.62
N THR A 124 -10.54 -12.27 -11.57
CA THR A 124 -10.80 -12.79 -10.22
C THR A 124 -12.14 -12.32 -9.67
N THR A 125 -12.78 -13.21 -8.92
CA THR A 125 -14.05 -12.93 -8.25
C THR A 125 -13.87 -11.96 -7.07
N LEU A 126 -14.95 -11.29 -6.67
CA LEU A 126 -14.93 -10.42 -5.48
C LEU A 126 -14.56 -11.22 -4.21
N THR A 127 -14.95 -12.48 -4.12
CA THR A 127 -14.61 -13.35 -2.99
C THR A 127 -13.11 -13.62 -2.91
N GLU A 128 -12.47 -13.92 -4.03
CA GLU A 128 -11.01 -14.13 -4.08
C GLU A 128 -10.25 -12.86 -3.67
N ARG A 129 -10.67 -11.69 -4.20
CA ARG A 129 -10.07 -10.40 -3.82
C ARG A 129 -10.25 -10.09 -2.33
N SER A 130 -11.42 -10.40 -1.76
CA SER A 130 -11.66 -10.24 -0.32
C SER A 130 -10.75 -11.13 0.51
N ASN A 131 -10.50 -12.36 0.08
CA ASN A 131 -9.57 -13.27 0.73
C ASN A 131 -8.12 -12.74 0.70
N ASP A 132 -7.71 -12.13 -0.42
CA ASP A 132 -6.39 -11.51 -0.53
C ASP A 132 -6.24 -10.32 0.42
N VAL A 133 -7.29 -9.50 0.59
CA VAL A 133 -7.30 -8.39 1.57
C VAL A 133 -7.16 -8.90 3.00
N ILE A 134 -7.88 -9.96 3.37
CA ILE A 134 -7.76 -10.60 4.68
C ILE A 134 -6.35 -11.15 4.89
N THR A 135 -5.80 -11.82 3.88
CA THR A 135 -4.43 -12.37 3.91
C THR A 135 -3.40 -11.26 4.03
N ALA A 136 -3.59 -10.12 3.34
CA ALA A 136 -2.73 -8.94 3.48
C ALA A 136 -2.71 -8.40 4.91
N GLY A 137 -3.87 -8.36 5.57
CA GLY A 137 -3.97 -7.96 6.98
C GLY A 137 -3.19 -8.89 7.90
N ARG A 138 -3.33 -10.21 7.70
CA ARG A 138 -2.59 -11.22 8.48
C ARG A 138 -1.08 -11.12 8.27
N ILE A 139 -0.63 -10.91 7.04
CA ILE A 139 0.80 -10.73 6.73
C ILE A 139 1.36 -9.48 7.42
N LYS A 140 0.63 -8.35 7.36
CA LYS A 140 1.04 -7.12 8.05
C LYS A 140 1.17 -7.33 9.55
N ALA A 141 0.22 -8.04 10.16
CA ALA A 141 0.27 -8.38 11.58
C ALA A 141 1.48 -9.28 11.88
N ALA A 142 1.71 -10.34 11.10
CA ALA A 142 2.83 -11.25 11.29
C ALA A 142 4.21 -10.57 11.15
N ILE A 143 4.35 -9.63 10.22
CA ILE A 143 5.59 -8.84 10.08
C ILE A 143 5.74 -7.87 11.26
N PHE A 144 4.65 -7.26 11.73
CA PHE A 144 4.67 -6.37 12.89
C PHE A 144 5.09 -7.11 14.17
N ASP A 145 4.61 -8.33 14.35
CA ASP A 145 4.95 -9.20 15.49
C ASP A 145 6.41 -9.70 15.41
N ALA A 146 6.98 -9.78 14.23
CA ALA A 146 8.39 -10.11 14.01
C ALA A 146 9.28 -8.90 14.32
N GLN A 147 9.70 -8.77 15.61
CA GLN A 147 10.46 -7.62 16.11
C GLN A 147 11.83 -7.40 15.43
N ASP A 148 12.31 -8.41 14.72
CA ASP A 148 13.57 -8.40 13.96
C ASP A 148 13.39 -7.90 12.51
N LEU A 149 12.15 -7.49 12.12
CA LEU A 149 11.83 -6.94 10.81
C LEU A 149 11.31 -5.50 10.90
N THR A 150 11.67 -4.69 9.92
CA THR A 150 11.11 -3.34 9.74
C THR A 150 10.02 -3.39 8.69
N GLY A 151 8.75 -3.36 9.09
CA GLY A 151 7.60 -3.56 8.19
C GLY A 151 7.56 -2.59 7.00
N SER A 152 7.99 -1.36 7.18
CA SER A 152 8.07 -0.32 6.12
C SER A 152 9.21 -0.52 5.11
N ALA A 153 10.11 -1.47 5.34
CA ALA A 153 11.14 -1.85 4.37
C ALA A 153 10.57 -2.65 3.19
N PHE A 154 9.31 -3.11 3.32
CA PHE A 154 8.68 -4.00 2.34
C PHE A 154 7.43 -3.36 1.75
N LYS A 155 7.28 -3.43 0.42
CA LYS A 155 6.02 -3.19 -0.29
C LYS A 155 5.46 -4.55 -0.69
N ILE A 156 4.22 -4.83 -0.29
CA ILE A 156 3.61 -6.15 -0.42
C ILE A 156 2.36 -6.03 -1.27
N THR A 157 2.29 -6.83 -2.32
CA THR A 157 1.11 -7.01 -3.16
C THR A 157 0.67 -8.47 -3.12
N ILE A 158 -0.62 -8.73 -3.12
CA ILE A 158 -1.17 -10.09 -3.09
C ILE A 158 -2.20 -10.24 -4.21
N GLU A 159 -2.05 -11.29 -4.99
CA GLU A 159 -3.00 -11.68 -6.02
C GLU A 159 -3.22 -13.19 -5.96
N ARG A 160 -4.44 -13.61 -5.74
CA ARG A 160 -4.84 -15.03 -5.67
C ARG A 160 -3.99 -15.86 -4.70
N GLY A 161 -3.65 -15.27 -3.52
CA GLY A 161 -2.78 -15.89 -2.52
C GLY A 161 -1.30 -15.97 -2.91
N VAL A 162 -0.90 -15.41 -4.06
CA VAL A 162 0.51 -15.20 -4.40
C VAL A 162 0.95 -13.85 -3.83
N VAL A 163 1.96 -13.88 -2.99
CA VAL A 163 2.51 -12.69 -2.32
C VAL A 163 3.75 -12.24 -3.07
N TYR A 164 3.75 -10.99 -3.52
CA TYR A 164 4.88 -10.33 -4.17
C TYR A 164 5.53 -9.37 -3.19
N LEU A 165 6.82 -9.57 -2.96
CA LEU A 165 7.63 -8.77 -2.04
C LEU A 165 8.57 -7.88 -2.83
N LEU A 166 8.44 -6.56 -2.67
CA LEU A 166 9.40 -5.58 -3.15
C LEU A 166 10.03 -4.89 -1.93
N GLY A 167 11.26 -4.45 -2.06
CA GLY A 167 11.96 -3.75 -0.98
C GLY A 167 13.46 -3.78 -1.18
N ARG A 168 14.17 -2.91 -0.44
CA ARG A 168 15.64 -2.92 -0.33
C ARG A 168 16.01 -3.53 1.01
N VAL A 169 16.58 -4.73 1.00
CA VAL A 169 16.71 -5.56 2.20
C VAL A 169 18.05 -6.29 2.22
N THR A 170 18.52 -6.63 3.41
CA THR A 170 19.68 -7.51 3.56
C THR A 170 19.32 -8.97 3.30
N PRO A 171 20.30 -9.86 3.02
CA PRO A 171 20.06 -11.29 2.86
C PRO A 171 19.34 -11.91 4.07
N ARG A 172 19.68 -11.46 5.29
CA ARG A 172 19.05 -11.89 6.53
C ARG A 172 17.58 -11.53 6.57
N GLU A 173 17.24 -10.27 6.26
CA GLU A 173 15.85 -9.79 6.23
C GLU A 173 15.04 -10.46 5.12
N ALA A 174 15.63 -10.66 3.93
CA ALA A 174 14.97 -11.35 2.82
C ALA A 174 14.58 -12.79 3.18
N LYS A 175 15.47 -13.52 3.86
CA LYS A 175 15.19 -14.86 4.37
C LYS A 175 14.10 -14.82 5.42
N ARG A 176 14.25 -13.98 6.43
CA ARG A 176 13.35 -13.89 7.58
C ARG A 176 11.92 -13.49 7.18
N VAL A 177 11.75 -12.46 6.35
CA VAL A 177 10.43 -12.04 5.89
C VAL A 177 9.74 -13.12 5.06
N THR A 178 10.51 -13.86 4.25
CA THR A 178 9.97 -14.99 3.46
C THR A 178 9.44 -16.09 4.38
N GLU A 179 10.18 -16.46 5.44
CA GLU A 179 9.74 -17.43 6.43
C GLU A 179 8.45 -17.02 7.13
N VAL A 180 8.42 -15.77 7.64
CA VAL A 180 7.25 -15.20 8.32
C VAL A 180 6.02 -15.24 7.42
N ILE A 181 6.14 -14.78 6.17
CA ILE A 181 5.00 -14.70 5.24
C ILE A 181 4.53 -16.09 4.81
N THR A 182 5.47 -17.01 4.55
CA THR A 182 5.10 -18.37 4.11
C THR A 182 4.28 -19.13 5.17
N ALA A 183 4.44 -18.78 6.44
CA ALA A 183 3.68 -19.38 7.55
C ALA A 183 2.24 -18.83 7.68
N VAL A 184 1.89 -17.74 6.98
CA VAL A 184 0.58 -17.10 7.11
C VAL A 184 -0.50 -17.89 6.35
N PRO A 185 -1.63 -18.25 7.01
CA PRO A 185 -2.73 -18.91 6.34
C PRO A 185 -3.32 -18.05 5.19
N GLY A 186 -3.48 -18.67 4.03
CA GLY A 186 -3.93 -18.02 2.79
C GLY A 186 -2.81 -17.70 1.80
N VAL A 187 -1.55 -17.75 2.22
CA VAL A 187 -0.39 -17.61 1.34
C VAL A 187 -0.14 -18.93 0.62
N ARG A 188 -0.14 -18.87 -0.71
CA ARG A 188 0.11 -20.03 -1.59
C ARG A 188 1.52 -20.05 -2.17
N LYS A 189 2.06 -18.87 -2.42
CA LYS A 189 3.40 -18.68 -3.01
C LYS A 189 3.94 -17.31 -2.61
N VAL A 190 5.27 -17.21 -2.46
CA VAL A 190 5.97 -15.93 -2.27
C VAL A 190 6.91 -15.71 -3.44
N VAL A 191 6.76 -14.58 -4.13
CA VAL A 191 7.64 -14.10 -5.21
C VAL A 191 8.46 -12.96 -4.65
N ARG A 192 9.79 -13.09 -4.72
CA ARG A 192 10.72 -12.10 -4.20
C ARG A 192 11.24 -11.23 -5.35
N ALA A 193 10.79 -9.99 -5.39
CA ALA A 193 11.28 -8.91 -6.25
C ALA A 193 12.10 -7.92 -5.40
N LEU A 194 13.01 -8.44 -4.58
CA LEU A 194 13.78 -7.72 -3.59
C LEU A 194 15.12 -7.25 -4.19
N GLU A 195 15.48 -5.99 -3.91
CA GLU A 195 16.84 -5.47 -4.09
C GLU A 195 17.65 -5.84 -2.84
N VAL A 196 18.66 -6.69 -3.02
CA VAL A 196 19.52 -7.15 -1.92
C VAL A 196 20.66 -6.17 -1.74
N ILE A 197 20.77 -5.60 -0.53
CA ILE A 197 21.81 -4.65 -0.13
C ILE A 197 22.67 -5.22 1.00
N THR A 198 23.85 -4.65 1.21
CA THR A 198 24.72 -5.04 2.33
C THR A 198 24.26 -4.39 3.65
N GLU A 199 24.72 -4.94 4.79
CA GLU A 199 24.43 -4.36 6.12
C GLU A 199 25.09 -2.96 6.25
N GLU A 200 26.23 -2.72 5.60
CA GLU A 200 26.89 -1.41 5.58
C GLU A 200 26.06 -0.39 4.77
N GLU A 201 25.46 -0.81 3.67
CA GLU A 201 24.56 0.02 2.90
C GLU A 201 23.27 0.31 3.68
N LEU A 202 22.72 -0.72 4.34
CA LEU A 202 21.56 -0.55 5.22
C LEU A 202 21.84 0.49 6.30
N ALA A 203 23.00 0.41 6.97
CA ALA A 203 23.38 1.36 8.01
C ALA A 203 23.49 2.82 7.52
N ARG A 204 23.77 3.02 6.22
CA ARG A 204 23.82 4.36 5.61
C ARG A 204 22.46 4.94 5.26
N ILE A 205 21.49 4.08 4.91
CA ILE A 205 20.16 4.50 4.45
C ILE A 205 19.08 4.37 5.53
N ALA A 206 19.32 3.56 6.56
CA ALA A 206 18.40 3.44 7.69
C ALA A 206 18.37 4.77 8.48
N PRO A 207 17.18 5.23 8.89
CA PRO A 207 17.11 6.35 9.81
C PRO A 207 17.85 6.00 11.11
N PRO A 208 18.41 6.99 11.81
CA PRO A 208 19.09 6.76 13.08
C PRO A 208 18.16 5.99 14.02
N THR A 209 18.61 4.82 14.46
CA THR A 209 17.85 4.02 15.43
C THR A 209 17.78 4.81 16.74
N ASP A 210 16.56 5.02 17.27
CA ASP A 210 16.38 5.63 18.58
C ASP A 210 17.13 4.82 19.65
N PRO A 211 18.13 5.41 20.34
CA PRO A 211 18.95 4.68 21.33
C PRO A 211 18.15 4.10 22.50
N LYS A 212 16.87 4.46 22.63
CA LYS A 212 15.98 3.97 23.69
C LYS A 212 15.38 2.58 23.43
N LYS A 213 15.48 2.05 22.20
CA LYS A 213 14.97 0.71 21.86
C LYS A 213 16.00 -0.42 22.00
N THR A 214 17.25 -0.10 22.33
CA THR A 214 18.34 -1.08 22.51
C THR A 214 18.68 -1.29 24.00
N LYS A 215 17.68 -1.44 24.88
CA LYS A 215 17.95 -1.98 26.22
C LYS A 215 17.41 -3.42 26.28
N PRO A 216 18.29 -4.39 26.62
CA PRO A 216 17.92 -5.80 26.84
C PRO A 216 16.94 -5.95 27.99
#